data_f8f10e54f3b7c80fd97a3d4a42919d38
#
_entry.id   f8f10e54f3b7c80fd97a3d4a42919d38
#
_cell.length_a   1.000
_cell.length_b   1.000
_cell.length_c   1.000
_cell.angle_alpha   90.00
_cell.angle_beta   90.00
_cell.angle_gamma   90.00
#
_symmetry.space_group_name_H-M   'P 1'
#
loop_
_entity.id
_entity.type
_entity.pdbx_description
1 polymer ?
#
loop_
_entity_poly.entity_id
_entity_poly.type
_entity_poly.pdbx_seq_one_letter_code
_entity_poly.pdbx_strand_id
1 'polypeptide(L)'
;MKIAFGMIVFEGDYVLKECLECVYPFAEQILIAEGPVQFWQDEGKTTSEDNTNEILRNFPDPDGKIKIVHGQFSEKDEQCNAYMQFLNDDIDYFWQIDSDELWKAEDVKKIIKVLEKEKYTSVDVKSCSFYG
;
A
#
# COMPACT_ATOMS: atom_id res chain seq x y z
N MET A 1 -8.84 12.35 -11.96
CA MET A 1 -8.31 12.35 -10.57
C MET A 1 -7.21 11.31 -10.44
N LYS A 2 -6.07 11.71 -9.92
CA LYS A 2 -4.91 10.82 -9.74
C LYS A 2 -4.75 10.44 -8.28
N ILE A 3 -4.76 9.15 -7.99
CA ILE A 3 -4.66 8.61 -6.64
C ILE A 3 -3.42 7.72 -6.54
N ALA A 4 -2.60 7.97 -5.53
CA ALA A 4 -1.52 7.07 -5.17
C ALA A 4 -1.93 6.26 -3.95
N PHE A 5 -1.66 4.97 -3.98
CA PHE A 5 -1.84 4.08 -2.82
C PHE A 5 -0.47 3.79 -2.21
N GLY A 6 -0.41 3.76 -0.90
CA GLY A 6 0.81 3.44 -0.20
C GLY A 6 0.60 2.36 0.84
N MET A 7 1.56 1.44 0.96
CA MET A 7 1.52 0.41 1.99
C MET A 7 2.91 0.08 2.50
N ILE A 8 2.97 -0.31 3.76
CA ILE A 8 4.14 -0.95 4.33
C ILE A 8 3.83 -2.44 4.46
N VAL A 9 4.81 -3.28 4.24
CA VAL A 9 4.62 -4.72 4.34
C VAL A 9 5.87 -5.39 4.89
N PHE A 10 5.66 -6.34 5.78
CA PHE A 10 6.68 -7.24 6.27
C PHE A 10 6.04 -8.57 6.63
N GLU A 11 6.48 -9.64 5.97
CA GLU A 11 5.92 -10.98 6.12
C GLU A 11 4.37 -10.98 6.07
N GLY A 12 3.85 -10.34 5.03
CA GLY A 12 2.43 -10.13 4.84
C GLY A 12 1.88 -10.81 3.58
N ASP A 13 2.25 -12.07 3.33
CA ASP A 13 1.86 -12.78 2.12
C ASP A 13 0.39 -13.26 2.10
N TYR A 14 -0.33 -13.09 3.22
CA TYR A 14 -1.66 -13.67 3.40
C TYR A 14 -2.66 -13.30 2.28
N VAL A 15 -2.86 -12.02 2.04
CA VAL A 15 -3.75 -11.55 0.95
C VAL A 15 -3.10 -10.40 0.16
N LEU A 16 -1.80 -10.31 0.16
CA LEU A 16 -1.08 -9.22 -0.50
C LEU A 16 -1.41 -9.11 -1.99
N LYS A 17 -1.42 -10.22 -2.70
CA LYS A 17 -1.73 -10.26 -4.13
C LYS A 17 -3.14 -9.72 -4.37
N GLU A 18 -4.10 -10.18 -3.60
CA GLU A 18 -5.50 -9.79 -3.70
C GLU A 18 -5.69 -8.32 -3.36
N CYS A 19 -4.97 -7.83 -2.36
CA CYS A 19 -4.97 -6.41 -2.00
C CYS A 19 -4.50 -5.55 -3.18
N LEU A 20 -3.38 -5.91 -3.79
CA LEU A 20 -2.85 -5.21 -4.95
C LEU A 20 -3.80 -5.25 -6.13
N GLU A 21 -4.43 -6.40 -6.38
CA GLU A 21 -5.42 -6.55 -7.45
C GLU A 21 -6.62 -5.62 -7.26
N CYS A 22 -7.04 -5.40 -6.00
CA CYS A 22 -8.16 -4.52 -5.69
C CYS A 22 -7.87 -3.06 -6.05
N VAL A 23 -6.66 -2.58 -5.84
CA VAL A 23 -6.33 -1.15 -5.99
C VAL A 23 -5.64 -0.81 -7.32
N TYR A 24 -5.03 -1.78 -7.96
CA TYR A 24 -4.27 -1.54 -9.19
C TYR A 24 -5.05 -0.76 -10.25
N PRO A 25 -6.31 -1.14 -10.57
CA PRO A 25 -7.06 -0.44 -11.63
C PRO A 25 -7.34 1.04 -11.33
N PHE A 26 -7.32 1.43 -10.06
CA PHE A 26 -7.67 2.79 -9.63
C PHE A 26 -6.44 3.65 -9.34
N ALA A 27 -5.25 3.06 -9.33
CA ALA A 27 -4.03 3.73 -8.93
C ALA A 27 -3.35 4.44 -10.10
N GLU A 28 -2.85 5.64 -9.84
CA GLU A 28 -1.82 6.26 -10.68
C GLU A 28 -0.44 5.75 -10.26
N GLN A 29 -0.24 5.58 -8.95
CA GLN A 29 0.97 5.00 -8.37
C GLN A 29 0.60 4.08 -7.21
N ILE A 30 1.41 3.03 -7.02
CA ILE A 30 1.38 2.20 -5.82
C ILE A 30 2.79 2.22 -5.23
N LEU A 31 2.90 2.75 -4.01
CA LEU A 31 4.17 2.92 -3.32
C LEU A 31 4.25 1.91 -2.18
N ILE A 32 5.29 1.09 -2.17
CA ILE A 32 5.42 0.00 -1.21
C ILE A 32 6.77 0.08 -0.52
N ALA A 33 6.78 -0.03 0.81
CA ALA A 33 8.01 -0.21 1.57
C ALA A 33 7.97 -1.56 2.27
N GLU A 34 8.88 -2.45 1.88
CA GLU A 34 8.99 -3.79 2.46
C GLU A 34 10.20 -3.86 3.39
N GLY A 35 10.01 -4.45 4.55
CA GLY A 35 11.09 -4.71 5.46
C GLY A 35 10.67 -4.61 6.93
N PRO A 36 11.55 -5.10 7.83
CA PRO A 36 11.25 -5.14 9.25
C PRO A 36 11.49 -3.77 9.92
N VAL A 37 10.61 -3.45 10.88
CA VAL A 37 10.89 -2.39 11.86
C VAL A 37 11.80 -2.94 12.95
N GLN A 38 12.27 -2.07 13.86
CA GLN A 38 13.30 -2.44 14.86
C GLN A 38 12.91 -3.66 15.70
N PHE A 39 11.63 -3.79 16.04
CA PHE A 39 11.16 -4.95 16.82
C PHE A 39 11.56 -6.28 16.15
N TRP A 40 11.33 -6.40 14.84
CA TRP A 40 11.65 -7.63 14.10
C TRP A 40 13.14 -7.77 13.80
N GLN A 41 13.84 -6.65 13.64
CA GLN A 41 15.30 -6.66 13.50
C GLN A 41 15.98 -7.23 14.75
N ASP A 42 15.44 -6.89 15.91
CA ASP A 42 15.94 -7.42 17.20
C ASP A 42 15.71 -8.93 17.33
N GLU A 43 14.75 -9.48 16.58
CA GLU A 43 14.49 -10.91 16.48
C GLU A 43 15.35 -11.58 15.37
N GLY A 44 16.26 -10.84 14.76
CA GLY A 44 17.17 -11.37 13.73
C GLY A 44 16.65 -11.27 12.30
N LYS A 45 15.54 -10.55 12.07
CA LYS A 45 14.95 -10.40 10.74
C LYS A 45 15.63 -9.26 9.97
N THR A 46 15.89 -9.47 8.70
CA THR A 46 16.45 -8.45 7.80
C THR A 46 15.57 -8.17 6.60
N THR A 47 14.75 -9.13 6.18
CA THR A 47 13.80 -9.02 5.08
C THR A 47 12.68 -10.04 5.31
N SER A 48 11.60 -9.93 4.55
CA SER A 48 10.52 -10.91 4.60
C SER A 48 11.01 -12.28 4.16
N GLU A 49 10.77 -13.30 4.97
CA GLU A 49 11.18 -14.68 4.73
C GLU A 49 10.06 -15.55 4.16
N ASP A 50 8.84 -15.04 4.15
CA ASP A 50 7.68 -15.70 3.52
C ASP A 50 7.64 -15.38 2.01
N ASN A 51 6.48 -15.52 1.39
CA ASN A 51 6.32 -15.27 -0.05
C ASN A 51 6.11 -13.80 -0.42
N THR A 52 6.21 -12.88 0.53
CA THR A 52 5.96 -11.44 0.29
C THR A 52 6.78 -10.90 -0.88
N ASN A 53 8.09 -11.09 -0.87
CA ASN A 53 8.95 -10.57 -1.92
C ASN A 53 8.72 -11.25 -3.28
N GLU A 54 8.37 -12.53 -3.28
CA GLU A 54 8.02 -13.23 -4.50
C GLU A 54 6.74 -12.66 -5.12
N ILE A 55 5.73 -12.40 -4.30
CA ILE A 55 4.47 -11.78 -4.75
C ILE A 55 4.73 -10.40 -5.34
N LEU A 56 5.50 -9.58 -4.65
CA LEU A 56 5.83 -8.22 -5.11
C LEU A 56 6.58 -8.26 -6.45
N ARG A 57 7.55 -9.16 -6.57
CA ARG A 57 8.38 -9.30 -7.76
C ARG A 57 7.60 -9.78 -8.98
N ASN A 58 6.63 -10.67 -8.77
CA ASN A 58 5.87 -11.32 -9.83
C ASN A 58 4.53 -10.66 -10.14
N PHE A 59 4.11 -9.65 -9.36
CA PHE A 59 2.84 -8.98 -9.59
C PHE A 59 2.88 -8.24 -10.94
N PRO A 60 1.90 -8.47 -11.83
CA PRO A 60 1.87 -7.82 -13.14
C PRO A 60 1.71 -6.30 -13.02
N ASP A 61 2.63 -5.56 -13.60
CA ASP A 61 2.62 -4.09 -13.60
C ASP A 61 2.84 -3.56 -15.02
N PRO A 62 1.88 -3.79 -15.93
CA PRO A 62 2.04 -3.38 -17.33
C PRO A 62 2.16 -1.87 -17.52
N ASP A 63 1.63 -1.08 -16.60
CA ASP A 63 1.62 0.38 -16.68
C ASP A 63 2.74 1.05 -15.90
N GLY A 64 3.57 0.27 -15.21
CA GLY A 64 4.70 0.81 -14.45
C GLY A 64 4.28 1.64 -13.24
N LYS A 65 3.21 1.28 -12.56
CA LYS A 65 2.67 2.04 -11.43
C LYS A 65 3.36 1.78 -10.11
N ILE A 66 3.98 0.60 -9.96
CA ILE A 66 4.46 0.11 -8.66
C ILE A 66 5.91 0.51 -8.43
N LYS A 67 6.18 1.15 -7.28
CA LYS A 67 7.52 1.45 -6.79
C LYS A 67 7.71 0.77 -5.45
N ILE A 68 8.78 0.00 -5.31
CA ILE A 68 9.05 -0.78 -4.11
C ILE A 68 10.39 -0.35 -3.52
N VAL A 69 10.38 -0.07 -2.21
CA VAL A 69 11.57 0.20 -1.42
C VAL A 69 11.76 -0.97 -0.46
N HIS A 70 12.92 -1.58 -0.48
CA HIS A 70 13.30 -2.61 0.48
C HIS A 70 14.25 -2.01 1.49
N GLY A 71 14.10 -2.35 2.76
CA GLY A 71 14.98 -1.81 3.77
C GLY A 71 14.72 -2.34 5.17
N GLN A 72 15.40 -1.73 6.11
CA GLN A 72 15.22 -1.94 7.54
C GLN A 72 14.93 -0.57 8.15
N PHE A 73 13.89 -0.50 8.97
CA PHE A 73 13.36 0.77 9.46
C PHE A 73 13.32 0.76 10.98
N SER A 74 13.49 1.94 11.60
CA SER A 74 13.39 2.04 13.07
C SER A 74 11.94 1.86 13.52
N GLU A 75 11.00 2.41 12.74
CA GLU A 75 9.57 2.33 13.05
C GLU A 75 8.75 2.50 11.78
N LYS A 76 7.44 2.34 11.90
CA LYS A 76 6.51 2.41 10.78
C LYS A 76 6.51 3.77 10.08
N ASP A 77 6.68 4.85 10.83
CA ASP A 77 6.70 6.21 10.25
C ASP A 77 7.90 6.37 9.31
N GLU A 78 9.07 5.88 9.70
CA GLU A 78 10.26 5.89 8.84
C GLU A 78 10.01 5.04 7.58
N GLN A 79 9.35 3.90 7.73
CA GLN A 79 9.01 3.02 6.61
C GLN A 79 8.07 3.71 5.63
N CYS A 80 7.04 4.39 6.13
CA CYS A 80 6.14 5.19 5.28
C CYS A 80 6.87 6.33 4.58
N ASN A 81 7.75 7.02 5.29
CA ASN A 81 8.53 8.11 4.70
C ASN A 81 9.45 7.62 3.57
N ALA A 82 9.94 6.38 3.67
CA ALA A 82 10.83 5.81 2.67
C ALA A 82 10.17 5.71 1.30
N TYR A 83 8.89 5.34 1.21
CA TYR A 83 8.23 5.27 -0.09
C TYR A 83 7.69 6.62 -0.57
N MET A 84 7.44 7.56 0.33
CA MET A 84 6.88 8.87 -0.03
C MET A 84 7.80 9.69 -0.93
N GLN A 85 9.11 9.43 -0.92
CA GLN A 85 10.04 10.10 -1.81
C GLN A 85 9.75 9.87 -3.29
N PHE A 86 8.99 8.81 -3.63
CA PHE A 86 8.64 8.47 -5.00
C PHE A 86 7.27 9.02 -5.41
N LEU A 87 6.57 9.73 -4.52
CA LEU A 87 5.25 10.28 -4.83
C LEU A 87 5.36 11.38 -5.90
N ASN A 88 4.58 11.26 -6.96
CA ASN A 88 4.53 12.27 -8.01
C ASN A 88 3.82 13.53 -7.52
N ASP A 89 4.26 14.69 -8.01
CA ASP A 89 3.72 15.99 -7.61
C ASP A 89 2.28 16.23 -8.08
N ASP A 90 1.82 15.50 -9.09
CA ASP A 90 0.49 15.66 -9.67
C ASP A 90 -0.57 14.73 -9.08
N ILE A 91 -0.25 14.03 -7.99
CA ILE A 91 -1.20 13.19 -7.28
C ILE A 91 -2.20 14.06 -6.51
N ASP A 92 -3.49 13.80 -6.71
CA ASP A 92 -4.56 14.53 -6.03
C ASP A 92 -4.80 14.03 -4.62
N TYR A 93 -4.78 12.71 -4.41
CA TYR A 93 -4.98 12.08 -3.10
C TYR A 93 -4.01 10.94 -2.90
N PHE A 94 -3.50 10.84 -1.67
CA PHE A 94 -2.71 9.71 -1.21
C PHE A 94 -3.59 8.85 -0.29
N TRP A 95 -3.70 7.57 -0.63
CA TRP A 95 -4.55 6.62 0.10
C TRP A 95 -3.67 5.57 0.75
N GLN A 96 -3.56 5.62 2.07
CA GLN A 96 -2.79 4.63 2.82
C GLN A 96 -3.64 3.40 3.07
N ILE A 97 -3.12 2.23 2.71
CA ILE A 97 -3.78 0.94 2.91
C ILE A 97 -2.82 -0.02 3.62
N ASP A 98 -3.39 -1.00 4.31
CA ASP A 98 -2.61 -2.11 4.86
C ASP A 98 -2.57 -3.25 3.85
N SER A 99 -1.49 -4.05 3.89
CA SER A 99 -1.28 -5.14 2.93
C SER A 99 -2.32 -6.27 3.03
N ASP A 100 -3.11 -6.29 4.08
CA ASP A 100 -4.18 -7.25 4.32
C ASP A 100 -5.59 -6.68 4.10
N GLU A 101 -5.71 -5.49 3.52
CA GLU A 101 -7.00 -4.89 3.20
C GLU A 101 -7.50 -5.33 1.83
N LEU A 102 -8.77 -5.74 1.78
CA LEU A 102 -9.45 -6.07 0.53
C LEU A 102 -10.57 -5.07 0.27
N TRP A 103 -10.61 -4.52 -0.93
CA TRP A 103 -11.55 -3.48 -1.33
C TRP A 103 -12.44 -3.96 -2.46
N LYS A 104 -13.74 -3.72 -2.33
CA LYS A 104 -14.67 -3.97 -3.44
C LYS A 104 -14.56 -2.81 -4.43
N ALA A 105 -14.51 -3.15 -5.73
CA ALA A 105 -14.43 -2.13 -6.78
C ALA A 105 -15.53 -1.09 -6.68
N GLU A 106 -16.75 -1.51 -6.33
CA GLU A 106 -17.89 -0.62 -6.15
C GLU A 106 -17.66 0.42 -5.07
N ASP A 107 -17.04 0.01 -3.96
CA ASP A 107 -16.79 0.91 -2.84
C ASP A 107 -15.68 1.90 -3.18
N VAL A 108 -14.64 1.44 -3.85
CA VAL A 108 -13.56 2.33 -4.32
C VAL A 108 -14.12 3.38 -5.28
N LYS A 109 -14.97 2.97 -6.22
CA LYS A 109 -15.62 3.89 -7.16
C LYS A 109 -16.48 4.93 -6.46
N LYS A 110 -17.22 4.53 -5.43
CA LYS A 110 -18.04 5.44 -4.63
C LYS A 110 -17.19 6.49 -3.92
N ILE A 111 -16.09 6.06 -3.32
CA ILE A 111 -15.16 6.97 -2.64
C ILE A 111 -14.57 7.97 -3.63
N ILE A 112 -14.14 7.50 -4.79
CA ILE A 112 -13.59 8.37 -5.84
C ILE A 112 -14.61 9.41 -6.27
N LYS A 113 -15.87 9.03 -6.47
CA LYS A 113 -16.95 9.98 -6.83
C LYS A 113 -17.13 11.06 -5.77
N VAL A 114 -17.07 10.68 -4.49
CA VAL A 114 -17.16 11.65 -3.39
C VAL A 114 -15.99 12.62 -3.43
N LEU A 115 -14.77 12.11 -3.64
CA LEU A 115 -13.58 12.94 -3.71
C LEU A 115 -13.60 13.89 -4.91
N GLU A 116 -14.11 13.46 -6.05
CA GLU A 116 -14.22 14.30 -7.25
C GLU A 116 -15.27 15.41 -7.10
N LYS A 117 -16.33 15.13 -6.35
CA LYS A 117 -17.46 16.05 -6.18
C LYS A 117 -17.15 17.21 -5.25
N GLU A 118 -16.37 16.97 -4.19
CA GLU A 118 -16.01 17.95 -3.19
C GLU A 118 -14.53 17.87 -2.86
N LYS A 119 -13.94 18.99 -2.43
CA LYS A 119 -12.54 19.01 -2.01
C LYS A 119 -12.44 18.70 -0.51
N TYR A 120 -11.76 17.60 -0.20
CA TYR A 120 -11.48 17.21 1.18
C TYR A 120 -9.99 17.26 1.45
N THR A 121 -9.60 17.59 2.68
CA THR A 121 -8.21 17.47 3.12
C THR A 121 -7.89 16.07 3.57
N SER A 122 -8.85 15.38 4.19
CA SER A 122 -8.71 13.98 4.56
C SER A 122 -10.06 13.29 4.60
N VAL A 123 -10.06 11.98 4.41
CA VAL A 123 -11.27 11.14 4.46
C VAL A 123 -10.92 9.85 5.19
N ASP A 124 -11.75 9.51 6.18
CA ASP A 124 -11.65 8.23 6.88
C ASP A 124 -12.73 7.29 6.36
N VAL A 125 -12.37 6.02 6.23
CA VAL A 125 -13.26 4.99 5.73
C VAL A 125 -13.45 3.90 6.79
N LYS A 126 -14.70 3.50 7.01
CA LYS A 126 -14.99 2.38 7.92
C LYS A 126 -14.65 1.07 7.23
N SER A 127 -14.00 0.18 7.97
CA SER A 127 -13.66 -1.15 7.49
C SER A 127 -14.28 -2.24 8.36
N CYS A 128 -14.41 -3.44 7.78
CA CYS A 128 -14.84 -4.62 8.50
C CYS A 128 -13.65 -5.56 8.69
N SER A 129 -13.53 -6.12 9.89
CA SER A 129 -12.48 -7.11 10.17
C SER A 129 -12.90 -8.49 9.66
N PHE A 130 -11.95 -9.23 9.08
CA PHE A 130 -12.14 -10.63 8.70
C PHE A 130 -12.06 -11.58 9.88
N TYR A 131 -11.51 -11.13 10.99
CA TYR A 131 -11.31 -11.95 12.18
C TYR A 131 -12.47 -11.70 13.13
N GLY A 132 -13.11 -12.76 13.51
CA GLY A 132 -14.28 -12.72 14.38
C GLY A 132 -14.02 -12.10 15.75
#